data_df3ae59d37aa04e6cbb7c1a1c7cd3284
#
_entry.id   df3ae59d37aa04e6cbb7c1a1c7cd3284
#
_cell.length_a   1.000
_cell.length_b   1.000
_cell.length_c   1.000
_cell.angle_alpha   90.00
_cell.angle_beta   90.00
_cell.angle_gamma   90.00
#
_symmetry.space_group_name_H-M   'P 1'
#
loop_
_entity.id
_entity.type
_entity.pdbx_description
1 polymer ?
#
loop_
_entity_poly.entity_id
_entity_poly.type
_entity_poly.pdbx_seq_one_letter_code
_entity_poly.pdbx_strand_id
1 'polypeptide(L)'
;MQDRIKQVRQSAGLTQAEFADQIGLSRNFVAMIEIGQREPSERTIRDICRVFSVNESWLRTGGGDMKKPQTRDEQLAEIFAAVQLSDDAKARLVKAFASLPDEAYPQLYTWFQAMAKKLMEQYEAGQLPEE
;
A
#
# COMPACT_ATOMS: atom_id res chain seq x y z
N MET A 1 -1.71 7.71 -21.89
CA MET A 1 -1.60 8.40 -20.57
C MET A 1 -2.96 8.71 -19.96
N GLN A 2 -3.90 9.30 -20.69
CA GLN A 2 -5.24 9.66 -20.19
C GLN A 2 -6.01 8.52 -19.53
N ASP A 3 -6.05 7.34 -20.18
CA ASP A 3 -6.72 6.16 -19.63
C ASP A 3 -6.08 5.69 -18.31
N ARG A 4 -4.75 5.84 -18.18
CA ARG A 4 -4.05 5.51 -16.94
C ARG A 4 -4.33 6.49 -15.81
N ILE A 5 -4.48 7.79 -16.10
CA ILE A 5 -4.92 8.77 -15.11
C ILE A 5 -6.33 8.43 -14.61
N LYS A 6 -7.24 8.11 -15.52
CA LYS A 6 -8.58 7.62 -15.18
C LYS A 6 -8.53 6.33 -14.34
N GLN A 7 -7.64 5.41 -14.67
CA GLN A 7 -7.43 4.18 -13.91
C GLN A 7 -6.92 4.46 -12.49
N VAL A 8 -5.98 5.40 -12.31
CA VAL A 8 -5.53 5.85 -10.97
C VAL A 8 -6.69 6.35 -10.15
N ARG A 9 -7.51 7.24 -10.70
CA ARG A 9 -8.69 7.77 -10.01
C ARG A 9 -9.66 6.66 -9.60
N GLN A 10 -9.98 5.76 -10.53
CA GLN A 10 -10.91 4.67 -10.28
C GLN A 10 -10.37 3.68 -9.23
N SER A 11 -9.08 3.37 -9.25
CA SER A 11 -8.44 2.50 -8.26
C SER A 11 -8.43 3.11 -6.86
N ALA A 12 -8.44 4.44 -6.77
CA ALA A 12 -8.60 5.18 -5.52
C ALA A 12 -10.08 5.33 -5.07
N GLY A 13 -11.05 4.86 -5.87
CA GLY A 13 -12.48 4.97 -5.57
C GLY A 13 -13.03 6.39 -5.64
N LEU A 14 -12.34 7.32 -6.32
CA LEU A 14 -12.65 8.74 -6.31
C LEU A 14 -13.49 9.17 -7.51
N THR A 15 -14.37 10.15 -7.30
CA THR A 15 -15.01 10.92 -8.37
C THR A 15 -13.99 11.87 -9.03
N GLN A 16 -14.31 12.41 -10.20
CA GLN A 16 -13.46 13.41 -10.86
C GLN A 16 -13.26 14.69 -10.03
N ALA A 17 -14.26 15.07 -9.22
CA ALA A 17 -14.19 16.24 -8.35
C ALA A 17 -13.21 15.98 -7.19
N GLU A 18 -13.37 14.89 -6.46
CA GLU A 18 -12.50 14.52 -5.35
C GLU A 18 -11.05 14.30 -5.79
N PHE A 19 -10.85 13.68 -6.94
CA PHE A 19 -9.52 13.52 -7.52
C PHE A 19 -8.87 14.87 -7.86
N ALA A 20 -9.65 15.78 -8.47
CA ALA A 20 -9.20 17.13 -8.79
C ALA A 20 -8.79 17.91 -7.55
N ASP A 21 -9.60 17.85 -6.48
CA ASP A 21 -9.34 18.54 -5.22
C ASP A 21 -8.02 18.07 -4.59
N GLN A 22 -7.73 16.77 -4.62
CA GLN A 22 -6.49 16.22 -4.05
C GLN A 22 -5.22 16.66 -4.77
N ILE A 23 -5.31 16.97 -6.07
CA ILE A 23 -4.16 17.42 -6.88
C ILE A 23 -4.20 18.93 -7.22
N GLY A 24 -5.13 19.67 -6.58
CA GLY A 24 -5.24 21.12 -6.75
C GLY A 24 -5.68 21.58 -8.14
N LEU A 25 -6.54 20.80 -8.81
CA LEU A 25 -7.08 21.09 -10.13
C LEU A 25 -8.60 21.25 -10.08
N SER A 26 -9.19 21.81 -11.16
CA SER A 26 -10.63 21.80 -11.32
C SER A 26 -11.14 20.45 -11.86
N ARG A 27 -12.36 20.04 -11.45
CA ARG A 27 -13.04 18.86 -12.00
C ARG A 27 -13.05 18.88 -13.54
N ASN A 28 -13.32 20.06 -14.13
CA ASN A 28 -13.42 20.20 -15.59
C ASN A 28 -12.08 19.93 -16.28
N PHE A 29 -10.97 20.34 -15.65
CA PHE A 29 -9.62 20.06 -16.17
C PHE A 29 -9.31 18.55 -16.13
N VAL A 30 -9.64 17.86 -15.04
CA VAL A 30 -9.50 16.41 -14.94
C VAL A 30 -10.34 15.68 -15.99
N ALA A 31 -11.60 16.10 -16.19
CA ALA A 31 -12.46 15.53 -17.23
C ALA A 31 -11.85 15.68 -18.61
N MET A 32 -11.29 16.86 -18.95
CA MET A 32 -10.64 17.10 -20.24
C MET A 32 -9.37 16.25 -20.44
N ILE A 33 -8.60 16.02 -19.39
CA ILE A 33 -7.45 15.11 -19.44
C ILE A 33 -7.91 13.67 -19.72
N GLU A 34 -8.92 13.19 -18.98
CA GLU A 34 -9.39 11.79 -19.10
C GLU A 34 -9.99 11.45 -20.47
N ILE A 35 -10.57 12.44 -21.18
CA ILE A 35 -11.08 12.27 -22.54
C ILE A 35 -10.06 12.63 -23.62
N GLY A 36 -8.83 12.99 -23.23
CA GLY A 36 -7.76 13.29 -24.16
C GLY A 36 -7.83 14.66 -24.84
N GLN A 37 -8.70 15.56 -24.39
CA GLN A 37 -8.81 16.93 -24.91
C GLN A 37 -7.72 17.86 -24.38
N ARG A 38 -7.07 17.48 -23.27
CA ARG A 38 -5.93 18.19 -22.70
C ARG A 38 -4.85 17.22 -22.25
N GLU A 39 -3.61 17.61 -22.41
CA GLU A 39 -2.47 16.91 -21.84
C GLU A 39 -2.17 17.43 -20.44
N PRO A 40 -1.86 16.53 -19.48
CA PRO A 40 -1.43 16.93 -18.16
C PRO A 40 -0.03 17.57 -18.25
N SER A 41 0.19 18.65 -17.50
CA SER A 41 1.52 19.24 -17.37
C SER A 41 2.45 18.34 -16.56
N GLU A 42 3.78 18.56 -16.69
CA GLU A 42 4.79 17.87 -15.88
C GLU A 42 4.53 17.99 -14.37
N ARG A 43 4.03 19.16 -13.93
CA ARG A 43 3.62 19.37 -12.54
C ARG A 43 2.44 18.48 -12.18
N THR A 44 1.41 18.42 -13.03
CA THR A 44 0.22 17.58 -12.82
C THR A 44 0.61 16.11 -12.70
N ILE A 45 1.51 15.63 -13.58
CA ILE A 45 1.99 14.24 -13.54
C ILE A 45 2.68 13.94 -12.22
N ARG A 46 3.59 14.82 -11.77
CA ARG A 46 4.28 14.67 -10.48
C ARG A 46 3.34 14.71 -9.29
N ASP A 47 2.34 15.60 -9.31
CA ASP A 47 1.35 15.69 -8.23
C ASP A 47 0.49 14.42 -8.14
N ILE A 48 0.05 13.85 -9.28
CA ILE A 48 -0.65 12.56 -9.34
C ILE A 48 0.24 11.45 -8.77
N CYS A 49 1.50 11.35 -9.22
CA CYS A 49 2.42 10.32 -8.75
C CYS A 49 2.70 10.42 -7.25
N ARG A 50 2.79 11.62 -6.70
CA ARG A 50 3.04 11.87 -5.29
C ARG A 50 1.83 11.57 -4.44
N VAL A 51 0.64 12.09 -4.80
CA VAL A 51 -0.57 11.99 -4.00
C VAL A 51 -1.11 10.55 -3.97
N PHE A 52 -1.03 9.86 -5.10
CA PHE A 52 -1.59 8.50 -5.24
C PHE A 52 -0.54 7.39 -5.20
N SER A 53 0.72 7.72 -4.88
CA SER A 53 1.85 6.76 -4.83
C SER A 53 2.00 5.95 -6.13
N VAL A 54 1.80 6.61 -7.27
CA VAL A 54 1.87 6.00 -8.60
C VAL A 54 3.28 6.06 -9.16
N ASN A 55 3.68 4.99 -9.83
CA ASN A 55 4.94 4.94 -10.58
C ASN A 55 4.84 5.82 -11.83
N GLU A 56 5.71 6.83 -11.92
CA GLU A 56 5.71 7.77 -13.04
C GLU A 56 5.99 7.10 -14.38
N SER A 57 6.90 6.12 -14.42
CA SER A 57 7.18 5.36 -15.64
C SER A 57 5.93 4.63 -16.13
N TRP A 58 5.20 3.98 -15.23
CA TRP A 58 3.94 3.34 -15.58
C TRP A 58 2.90 4.38 -16.06
N LEU A 59 2.76 5.50 -15.37
CA LEU A 59 1.79 6.53 -15.76
C LEU A 59 2.06 7.06 -17.17
N ARG A 60 3.33 7.24 -17.54
CA ARG A 60 3.75 7.74 -18.86
C ARG A 60 3.67 6.68 -19.94
N THR A 61 4.23 5.51 -19.71
CA THR A 61 4.46 4.49 -20.74
C THR A 61 3.54 3.28 -20.65
N GLY A 62 3.04 2.98 -19.45
CA GLY A 62 2.30 1.75 -19.16
C GLY A 62 3.20 0.57 -18.76
N GLY A 63 4.52 0.75 -18.74
CA GLY A 63 5.47 -0.30 -18.33
C GLY A 63 5.65 -0.39 -16.82
N GLY A 64 5.72 -1.60 -16.29
CA GLY A 64 5.87 -1.88 -14.87
C GLY A 64 4.57 -1.79 -14.07
N ASP A 65 4.69 -1.77 -12.75
CA ASP A 65 3.55 -1.72 -11.85
C ASP A 65 3.02 -0.29 -11.66
N MET A 66 1.71 -0.16 -11.53
CA MET A 66 1.03 1.12 -11.33
C MET A 66 1.47 1.81 -10.03
N LYS A 67 1.57 1.07 -8.94
CA LYS A 67 2.03 1.62 -7.66
C LYS A 67 3.55 1.60 -7.57
N LYS A 68 4.12 2.62 -6.93
CA LYS A 68 5.52 2.57 -6.52
C LYS A 68 5.71 1.41 -5.55
N PRO A 69 6.81 0.66 -5.65
CA PRO A 69 7.17 -0.25 -4.59
C PRO A 69 7.32 0.57 -3.30
N GLN A 70 6.51 0.22 -2.30
CA GLN A 70 6.61 0.83 -0.99
C GLN A 70 7.96 0.46 -0.36
N THR A 71 8.61 1.43 0.24
CA THR A 71 9.77 1.14 1.09
C THR A 71 9.31 0.33 2.30
N ARG A 72 10.25 -0.41 2.91
CA ARG A 72 9.97 -1.18 4.14
C ARG A 72 9.37 -0.28 5.24
N ASP A 73 9.87 0.94 5.35
CA ASP A 73 9.40 1.92 6.35
C ASP A 73 7.98 2.39 6.06
N GLU A 74 7.63 2.64 4.80
CA GLU A 74 6.26 2.99 4.39
C GLU A 74 5.27 1.84 4.66
N GLN A 75 5.66 0.60 4.37
CA GLN A 75 4.85 -0.59 4.67
C GLN A 75 4.64 -0.75 6.18
N LEU A 76 5.69 -0.57 6.98
CA LEU A 76 5.58 -0.60 8.44
C LEU A 76 4.69 0.51 8.96
N ALA A 77 4.83 1.74 8.47
CA ALA A 77 3.99 2.87 8.87
C ALA A 77 2.50 2.61 8.57
N GLU A 78 2.17 2.02 7.41
CA GLU A 78 0.80 1.65 7.06
C GLU A 78 0.24 0.56 7.98
N ILE A 79 1.03 -0.48 8.29
CA ILE A 79 0.66 -1.52 9.24
C ILE A 79 0.41 -0.93 10.64
N PHE A 80 1.30 -0.05 11.12
CA PHE A 80 1.13 0.60 12.41
C PHE A 80 -0.10 1.49 12.47
N ALA A 81 -0.38 2.26 11.42
CA ALA A 81 -1.58 3.08 11.33
C ALA A 81 -2.86 2.21 11.37
N ALA A 82 -2.91 1.13 10.61
CA ALA A 82 -4.04 0.20 10.61
C ALA A 82 -4.26 -0.45 11.98
N VAL A 83 -3.17 -0.83 12.67
CA VAL A 83 -3.20 -1.41 14.02
C VAL A 83 -3.70 -0.41 15.06
N GLN A 84 -3.33 0.88 14.95
CA GLN A 84 -3.79 1.90 15.89
C GLN A 84 -5.28 2.22 15.74
N LEU A 85 -5.82 2.11 14.53
CA LEU A 85 -7.24 2.38 14.23
C LEU A 85 -8.14 1.17 14.48
N SER A 86 -7.57 -0.02 14.64
CA SER A 86 -8.31 -1.27 14.87
C SER A 86 -8.24 -1.68 16.34
N ASP A 87 -9.35 -2.17 16.89
CA ASP A 87 -9.44 -2.72 18.25
C ASP A 87 -9.67 -4.24 18.25
N ASP A 88 -9.39 -4.90 17.14
CA ASP A 88 -9.49 -6.36 17.05
C ASP A 88 -8.33 -7.09 17.75
N ALA A 89 -8.43 -8.42 17.81
CA ALA A 89 -7.43 -9.26 18.46
C ALA A 89 -6.04 -9.15 17.83
N LYS A 90 -5.97 -8.95 16.51
CA LYS A 90 -4.71 -8.79 15.77
C LYS A 90 -4.03 -7.49 16.15
N ALA A 91 -4.78 -6.38 16.21
CA ALA A 91 -4.27 -5.08 16.64
C ALA A 91 -3.74 -5.12 18.07
N ARG A 92 -4.46 -5.76 18.99
CA ARG A 92 -4.00 -5.93 20.38
C ARG A 92 -2.70 -6.72 20.46
N LEU A 93 -2.57 -7.79 19.68
CA LEU A 93 -1.36 -8.59 19.62
C LEU A 93 -0.15 -7.77 19.12
N VAL A 94 -0.32 -7.04 18.01
CA VAL A 94 0.75 -6.19 17.46
C VAL A 94 1.15 -5.08 18.44
N LYS A 95 0.18 -4.43 19.11
CA LYS A 95 0.45 -3.43 20.16
C LYS A 95 1.22 -4.02 21.33
N ALA A 96 0.84 -5.24 21.77
CA ALA A 96 1.54 -5.95 22.84
C ALA A 96 2.99 -6.27 22.44
N PHE A 97 3.23 -6.75 21.23
CA PHE A 97 4.59 -6.97 20.73
C PHE A 97 5.40 -5.67 20.64
N ALA A 98 4.81 -4.58 20.12
CA ALA A 98 5.48 -3.30 20.01
C ALA A 98 5.84 -2.65 21.35
N SER A 99 5.19 -3.06 22.45
CA SER A 99 5.49 -2.58 23.81
C SER A 99 6.53 -3.40 24.56
N LEU A 100 7.07 -4.45 23.95
CA LEU A 100 8.14 -5.24 24.56
C LEU A 100 9.45 -4.43 24.62
N PRO A 101 10.26 -4.59 25.68
CA PRO A 101 11.58 -3.99 25.75
C PRO A 101 12.51 -4.59 24.67
N ASP A 102 13.47 -3.80 24.18
CA ASP A 102 14.38 -4.18 23.09
C ASP A 102 15.13 -5.48 23.37
N GLU A 103 15.45 -5.77 24.63
CA GLU A 103 16.14 -6.98 25.07
C GLU A 103 15.31 -8.26 24.88
N ALA A 104 13.99 -8.14 24.77
CA ALA A 104 13.10 -9.28 24.56
C ALA A 104 13.07 -9.77 23.12
N TYR A 105 13.36 -8.89 22.14
CA TYR A 105 13.24 -9.22 20.71
C TYR A 105 14.15 -10.35 20.23
N PRO A 106 15.45 -10.45 20.61
CA PRO A 106 16.31 -11.56 20.18
C PRO A 106 15.80 -12.92 20.67
N GLN A 107 15.30 -13.01 21.90
CA GLN A 107 14.76 -14.25 22.46
C GLN A 107 13.45 -14.63 21.77
N LEU A 108 12.59 -13.66 21.52
CA LEU A 108 11.32 -13.84 20.83
C LEU A 108 11.55 -14.31 19.39
N TYR A 109 12.50 -13.70 18.68
CA TYR A 109 12.90 -14.09 17.32
C TYR A 109 13.39 -15.54 17.26
N THR A 110 14.25 -15.94 18.21
CA THR A 110 14.74 -17.31 18.32
C THR A 110 13.59 -18.30 18.57
N TRP A 111 12.67 -17.93 19.44
CA TRP A 111 11.49 -18.74 19.72
C TRP A 111 10.59 -18.91 18.49
N PHE A 112 10.33 -17.82 17.76
CA PHE A 112 9.55 -17.88 16.52
C PHE A 112 10.21 -18.75 15.46
N GLN A 113 11.53 -18.66 15.27
CA GLN A 113 12.26 -19.51 14.35
C GLN A 113 12.13 -20.99 14.71
N ALA A 114 12.29 -21.33 16.00
CA ALA A 114 12.15 -22.69 16.48
C ALA A 114 10.72 -23.24 16.29
N MET A 115 9.70 -22.39 16.53
CA MET A 115 8.31 -22.75 16.34
C MET A 115 7.98 -22.94 14.86
N ALA A 116 8.43 -22.03 13.98
CA ALA A 116 8.24 -22.14 12.54
C ALA A 116 8.87 -23.41 11.98
N LYS A 117 10.08 -23.73 12.40
CA LYS A 117 10.76 -24.97 12.01
C LYS A 117 9.96 -26.21 12.43
N LYS A 118 9.48 -26.25 13.67
CA LYS A 118 8.68 -27.36 14.20
C LYS A 118 7.36 -27.51 13.44
N LEU A 119 6.70 -26.41 13.07
CA LEU A 119 5.46 -26.42 12.28
C LEU A 119 5.72 -26.97 10.87
N MET A 120 6.83 -26.56 10.24
CA MET A 120 7.20 -27.08 8.92
C MET A 120 7.49 -28.58 8.97
N GLU A 121 8.22 -29.07 9.98
CA GLU A 121 8.48 -30.50 10.18
C GLU A 121 7.17 -31.30 10.40
N GLN A 122 6.21 -30.75 11.11
CA GLN A 122 4.88 -31.38 11.33
C GLN A 122 4.05 -31.36 10.05
N TYR A 123 4.11 -30.31 9.25
CA TYR A 123 3.44 -30.21 7.95
C TYR A 123 3.99 -31.24 6.96
N GLU A 124 5.32 -31.36 6.85
CA GLU A 124 6.00 -32.34 6.00
C GLU A 124 5.70 -33.79 6.45
N ALA A 125 5.50 -34.00 7.74
CA ALA A 125 5.14 -35.29 8.31
C ALA A 125 3.63 -35.62 8.19
N GLY A 126 2.80 -34.73 7.64
CA GLY A 126 1.34 -34.91 7.48
C GLY A 126 0.58 -34.98 8.81
N GLN A 127 1.12 -34.36 9.88
CA GLN A 127 0.55 -34.43 11.24
C GLN A 127 -0.33 -33.20 11.58
N LEU A 128 -0.46 -32.21 10.68
CA LEU A 128 -1.39 -31.10 10.88
C LEU A 128 -2.76 -31.48 10.32
N PRO A 129 -3.86 -31.19 11.02
CA PRO A 129 -5.20 -31.41 10.49
C PRO A 129 -5.44 -30.56 9.26
N GLU A 130 -5.94 -31.15 8.19
CA GLU A 130 -6.51 -30.43 7.06
C GLU A 130 -7.76 -29.68 7.58
N GLU A 131 -7.89 -28.38 7.24
CA GLU A 131 -9.11 -27.59 7.53
C GLU A 131 -10.31 -28.10 6.74
#